data_402aaa850f986ddcf6e2d270681b3d5c
#
_entry.id   402aaa850f986ddcf6e2d270681b3d5c
#
_cell.length_a   1.000
_cell.length_b   1.000
_cell.length_c   1.000
_cell.angle_alpha   90.00
_cell.angle_beta   90.00
_cell.angle_gamma   90.00
#
_symmetry.space_group_name_H-M   'P 1'
#
loop_
_entity.id
_entity.type
_entity.pdbx_description
1 polymer ?
#
loop_
_entity_poly.entity_id
_entity_poly.type
_entity_poly.pdbx_seq_one_letter_code
_entity_poly.pdbx_strand_id
1 'polypeptide(L)'
;YDIISTYPYELLVLNSNEAGIAVAKGDIVVGDDVWIGADAIICSGVTIGQGAIVAAGAIITKDVEPYAIVGGNPAKVIKYRFSESIRRKLVQINIEDVFEKARKTKNYSVLHSILNEDNIAEIISMEYDKEN
;
A
#
# COMPACT_ATOMS: atom_id res chain seq x y z
N TYR A 1 -15.73 0.91 21.54
CA TYR A 1 -15.47 1.72 22.75
C TYR A 1 -16.66 1.61 23.67
N ASP A 2 -16.54 0.72 24.68
CA ASP A 2 -17.63 0.39 25.61
C ASP A 2 -17.47 1.10 26.96
N ILE A 3 -16.79 2.25 26.94
CA ILE A 3 -16.48 3.07 28.12
C ILE A 3 -17.22 4.40 28.07
N ILE A 4 -17.58 4.90 29.26
CA ILE A 4 -18.36 6.16 29.41
C ILE A 4 -17.62 7.37 28.83
N SER A 5 -16.28 7.42 28.95
CA SER A 5 -15.47 8.55 28.49
C SER A 5 -14.35 8.09 27.56
N THR A 6 -14.17 8.80 26.46
CA THR A 6 -13.00 8.64 25.58
C THR A 6 -11.78 9.44 26.05
N TYR A 7 -11.89 10.18 27.16
CA TYR A 7 -10.78 10.94 27.71
C TYR A 7 -9.81 10.02 28.44
N PRO A 8 -8.52 10.06 28.13
CA PRO A 8 -7.52 9.16 28.70
C PRO A 8 -7.09 9.59 30.13
N TYR A 9 -8.01 9.49 31.09
CA TYR A 9 -7.80 9.93 32.48
C TYR A 9 -6.58 9.29 33.13
N GLU A 10 -6.38 7.99 32.91
CA GLU A 10 -5.29 7.25 33.53
C GLU A 10 -3.93 7.76 33.06
N LEU A 11 -3.81 8.07 31.77
CA LEU A 11 -2.57 8.58 31.19
C LEU A 11 -2.31 10.04 31.58
N LEU A 12 -3.34 10.90 31.48
CA LEU A 12 -3.17 12.35 31.54
C LEU A 12 -3.38 12.95 32.94
N VAL A 13 -4.19 12.31 33.79
CA VAL A 13 -4.53 12.79 35.12
C VAL A 13 -3.82 11.99 36.20
N LEU A 14 -3.82 10.66 36.08
CA LEU A 14 -3.25 9.78 37.12
C LEU A 14 -1.77 9.47 36.87
N ASN A 15 -1.24 9.90 35.70
CA ASN A 15 0.15 9.67 35.29
C ASN A 15 0.55 8.17 35.39
N SER A 16 -0.42 7.28 35.17
CA SER A 16 -0.21 5.83 35.19
C SER A 16 0.21 5.37 33.80
N ASN A 17 1.23 4.52 33.75
CA ASN A 17 1.68 3.88 32.50
C ASN A 17 0.79 2.71 32.07
N GLU A 18 -0.29 2.44 32.78
CA GLU A 18 -1.26 1.37 32.48
C GLU A 18 -2.35 1.82 31.51
N ALA A 19 -2.04 2.78 30.64
CA ALA A 19 -2.99 3.41 29.74
C ALA A 19 -3.44 2.47 28.62
N GLY A 20 -4.55 1.78 28.81
CA GLY A 20 -5.23 1.02 27.76
C GLY A 20 -5.94 1.87 26.70
N ILE A 21 -5.81 3.20 26.69
CA ILE A 21 -6.70 4.09 25.93
C ILE A 21 -6.04 4.73 24.69
N ALA A 22 -4.72 4.87 24.68
CA ALA A 22 -3.99 5.46 23.55
C ALA A 22 -2.90 4.50 23.04
N VAL A 23 -3.30 3.35 22.56
CA VAL A 23 -2.36 2.37 22.01
C VAL A 23 -2.24 2.58 20.51
N ALA A 24 -1.04 2.94 20.05
CA ALA A 24 -0.70 2.83 18.64
C ALA A 24 -0.77 1.34 18.23
N LYS A 25 -1.42 1.06 17.11
CA LYS A 25 -1.60 -0.33 16.61
C LYS A 25 -0.33 -0.91 15.98
N GLY A 26 0.76 -0.18 15.99
CA GLY A 26 2.04 -0.56 15.39
C GLY A 26 2.45 0.38 14.25
N ASP A 27 3.51 -0.02 13.55
CA ASP A 27 4.08 0.75 12.45
C ASP A 27 3.15 0.78 11.23
N ILE A 28 3.28 1.83 10.43
CA ILE A 28 2.70 1.91 9.10
C ILE A 28 3.71 1.25 8.15
N VAL A 29 3.26 0.28 7.37
CA VAL A 29 4.08 -0.40 6.37
C VAL A 29 3.58 0.00 4.99
N VAL A 30 4.48 0.48 4.13
CA VAL A 30 4.16 0.87 2.75
C VAL A 30 4.96 0.01 1.80
N GLY A 31 4.28 -0.70 0.89
CA GLY A 31 4.88 -1.53 -0.15
C GLY A 31 5.48 -0.70 -1.29
N ASP A 32 6.09 -1.39 -2.24
CA ASP A 32 6.73 -0.78 -3.40
C ASP A 32 5.70 -0.18 -4.36
N ASP A 33 6.11 0.81 -5.16
CA ASP A 33 5.28 1.47 -6.18
C ASP A 33 3.93 2.00 -5.65
N VAL A 34 3.85 2.39 -4.38
CA VAL A 34 2.66 2.98 -3.79
C VAL A 34 2.60 4.47 -4.11
N TRP A 35 1.44 4.93 -4.56
CA TRP A 35 1.18 6.36 -4.73
C TRP A 35 0.23 6.87 -3.65
N ILE A 36 0.72 7.81 -2.83
CA ILE A 36 -0.07 8.46 -1.78
C ILE A 36 -0.40 9.88 -2.23
N GLY A 37 -1.69 10.17 -2.39
CA GLY A 37 -2.20 11.48 -2.74
C GLY A 37 -2.02 12.51 -1.62
N ALA A 38 -2.03 13.79 -1.98
CA ALA A 38 -1.86 14.89 -1.03
C ALA A 38 -2.89 14.83 0.10
N ASP A 39 -2.47 15.20 1.31
CA ASP A 39 -3.31 15.28 2.51
C ASP A 39 -3.96 13.97 2.94
N ALA A 40 -3.47 12.82 2.44
CA ALA A 40 -3.92 11.53 2.94
C ALA A 40 -3.43 11.28 4.37
N ILE A 41 -4.29 10.73 5.20
CA ILE A 41 -3.98 10.35 6.59
C ILE A 41 -3.99 8.83 6.68
N ILE A 42 -2.90 8.26 7.20
CA ILE A 42 -2.75 6.81 7.39
C ILE A 42 -2.69 6.54 8.88
N CYS A 43 -3.62 5.71 9.37
CA CYS A 43 -3.66 5.32 10.77
C CYS A 43 -2.55 4.34 11.13
N SER A 44 -2.16 4.30 12.41
CA SER A 44 -1.15 3.38 12.92
C SER A 44 -1.53 1.91 12.70
N GLY A 45 -0.53 1.07 12.43
CA GLY A 45 -0.68 -0.37 12.20
C GLY A 45 -1.25 -0.76 10.84
N VAL A 46 -1.37 0.19 9.91
CA VAL A 46 -1.89 -0.07 8.55
C VAL A 46 -0.76 -0.51 7.63
N THR A 47 -1.03 -1.52 6.82
CA THR A 47 -0.20 -1.94 5.69
C THR A 47 -0.83 -1.48 4.38
N ILE A 48 -0.03 -0.81 3.54
CA ILE A 48 -0.43 -0.43 2.18
C ILE A 48 0.32 -1.34 1.20
N GLY A 49 -0.41 -2.17 0.48
CA GLY A 49 0.15 -3.18 -0.43
C GLY A 49 0.79 -2.57 -1.67
N GLN A 50 1.72 -3.33 -2.26
CA GLN A 50 2.45 -2.98 -3.47
C GLN A 50 1.55 -2.41 -4.57
N GLY A 51 1.97 -1.32 -5.20
CA GLY A 51 1.27 -0.71 -6.32
C GLY A 51 -0.08 -0.09 -5.99
N ALA A 52 -0.46 0.03 -4.72
CA ALA A 52 -1.71 0.67 -4.32
C ALA A 52 -1.69 2.18 -4.60
N ILE A 53 -2.86 2.75 -4.79
CA ILE A 53 -3.06 4.19 -4.93
C ILE A 53 -4.01 4.68 -3.83
N VAL A 54 -3.53 5.59 -3.02
CA VAL A 54 -4.30 6.30 -2.01
C VAL A 54 -4.70 7.65 -2.57
N ALA A 55 -5.99 7.90 -2.70
CA ALA A 55 -6.49 9.18 -3.21
C ALA A 55 -6.18 10.33 -2.25
N ALA A 56 -6.08 11.54 -2.80
CA ALA A 56 -5.88 12.75 -2.00
C ALA A 56 -6.99 12.90 -0.93
N GLY A 57 -6.61 13.32 0.26
CA GLY A 57 -7.52 13.53 1.40
C GLY A 57 -8.14 12.25 1.97
N ALA A 58 -7.69 11.06 1.56
CA ALA A 58 -8.21 9.80 2.07
C ALA A 58 -7.76 9.55 3.51
N ILE A 59 -8.64 8.94 4.33
CA ILE A 59 -8.30 8.51 5.69
C ILE A 59 -8.27 6.99 5.74
N ILE A 60 -7.06 6.45 5.79
CA ILE A 60 -6.80 5.00 5.73
C ILE A 60 -6.82 4.43 7.14
N THR A 61 -7.85 3.65 7.46
CA THR A 61 -8.07 3.04 8.77
C THR A 61 -7.89 1.53 8.81
N LYS A 62 -7.67 0.92 7.64
CA LYS A 62 -7.49 -0.52 7.44
C LYS A 62 -6.45 -0.77 6.37
N ASP A 63 -5.89 -1.97 6.34
CA ASP A 63 -4.96 -2.39 5.32
C ASP A 63 -5.53 -2.21 3.91
N VAL A 64 -4.64 -1.85 3.00
CA VAL A 64 -4.95 -1.64 1.58
C VAL A 64 -4.32 -2.77 0.77
N GLU A 65 -5.15 -3.49 0.03
CA GLU A 65 -4.69 -4.58 -0.82
C GLU A 65 -3.75 -4.10 -1.94
N PRO A 66 -2.83 -4.96 -2.38
CA PRO A 66 -1.98 -4.64 -3.52
C PRO A 66 -2.79 -4.23 -4.75
N TYR A 67 -2.32 -3.17 -5.43
CA TYR A 67 -2.94 -2.61 -6.64
C TYR A 67 -4.38 -2.12 -6.47
N ALA A 68 -4.85 -1.93 -5.25
CA ALA A 68 -6.13 -1.26 -4.98
C ALA A 68 -6.00 0.26 -5.13
N ILE A 69 -7.06 0.90 -5.57
CA ILE A 69 -7.26 2.34 -5.53
C ILE A 69 -8.28 2.62 -4.44
N VAL A 70 -7.85 3.31 -3.40
CA VAL A 70 -8.69 3.62 -2.23
C VAL A 70 -8.88 5.11 -2.05
N GLY A 71 -10.01 5.51 -1.48
CA GLY A 71 -10.29 6.92 -1.21
C GLY A 71 -11.49 7.12 -0.29
N GLY A 72 -11.64 8.33 0.19
CA GLY A 72 -12.73 8.74 1.09
C GLY A 72 -12.35 8.72 2.57
N ASN A 73 -13.33 9.03 3.43
CA ASN A 73 -13.21 9.07 4.89
C ASN A 73 -14.41 8.35 5.55
N PRO A 74 -14.24 7.17 6.18
CA PRO A 74 -13.05 6.32 6.06
C PRO A 74 -12.86 5.81 4.63
N ALA A 75 -11.61 5.56 4.23
CA ALA A 75 -11.29 5.12 2.89
C ALA A 75 -11.87 3.74 2.59
N LYS A 76 -12.32 3.59 1.34
CA LYS A 76 -12.84 2.33 0.79
C LYS A 76 -12.20 2.07 -0.56
N VAL A 77 -12.18 0.82 -1.00
CA VAL A 77 -11.76 0.45 -2.33
C VAL A 77 -12.71 1.07 -3.36
N ILE A 78 -12.16 1.88 -4.26
CA ILE A 78 -12.88 2.45 -5.40
C ILE A 78 -12.87 1.46 -6.55
N LYS A 79 -11.68 0.93 -6.87
CA LYS A 79 -11.46 -0.11 -7.89
C LYS A 79 -10.05 -0.70 -7.72
N TYR A 80 -9.75 -1.69 -8.51
CA TYR A 80 -8.39 -2.20 -8.66
C TYR A 80 -7.77 -1.71 -9.98
N ARG A 81 -6.43 -1.60 -10.00
CA ARG A 81 -5.66 -1.19 -11.20
C ARG A 81 -5.75 -2.25 -12.30
N PHE A 82 -5.79 -3.53 -11.92
CA PHE A 82 -5.72 -4.67 -12.81
C PHE A 82 -6.72 -5.75 -12.42
N SER A 83 -6.95 -6.73 -13.30
CA SER A 83 -7.72 -7.94 -12.99
C SER A 83 -7.08 -8.72 -11.83
N GLU A 84 -7.85 -9.56 -11.16
CA GLU A 84 -7.35 -10.39 -10.07
C GLU A 84 -6.21 -11.31 -10.53
N SER A 85 -6.31 -11.88 -11.72
CA SER A 85 -5.28 -12.73 -12.31
C SER A 85 -3.95 -12.00 -12.45
N ILE A 86 -3.96 -10.80 -13.01
CA ILE A 86 -2.76 -9.96 -13.17
C ILE A 86 -2.19 -9.56 -11.80
N ARG A 87 -3.03 -9.13 -10.86
CA ARG A 87 -2.58 -8.75 -9.51
C ARG A 87 -1.88 -9.90 -8.80
N ARG A 88 -2.43 -11.12 -8.89
CA ARG A 88 -1.81 -12.32 -8.31
C ARG A 88 -0.42 -12.61 -8.88
N LYS A 89 -0.21 -12.37 -10.17
CA LYS A 89 1.10 -12.53 -10.80
C LYS A 89 2.07 -11.43 -10.36
N LEU A 90 1.62 -10.17 -10.35
CA LEU A 90 2.46 -9.02 -9.99
C LEU A 90 2.96 -9.06 -8.54
N VAL A 91 2.19 -9.56 -7.59
CA VAL A 91 2.65 -9.67 -6.18
C VAL A 91 3.68 -10.78 -5.97
N GLN A 92 3.92 -11.63 -6.96
CA GLN A 92 4.94 -12.68 -6.90
C GLN A 92 6.32 -12.18 -7.36
N ILE A 93 6.39 -11.02 -8.00
CA ILE A 93 7.63 -10.46 -8.54
C ILE A 93 8.12 -9.30 -7.67
N ASN A 94 9.44 -9.14 -7.63
CA ASN A 94 10.06 -7.94 -7.09
C ASN A 94 9.96 -6.82 -8.13
N ILE A 95 9.05 -5.89 -7.94
CA ILE A 95 8.81 -4.80 -8.90
C ILE A 95 10.01 -3.85 -9.00
N GLU A 96 10.82 -3.74 -7.96
CA GLU A 96 12.03 -2.92 -7.97
C GLU A 96 13.06 -3.46 -9.00
N ASP A 97 13.18 -4.79 -9.12
CA ASP A 97 14.05 -5.39 -10.12
C ASP A 97 13.60 -5.08 -11.55
N VAL A 98 12.29 -5.04 -11.78
CA VAL A 98 11.72 -4.63 -13.07
C VAL A 98 12.08 -3.18 -13.38
N PHE A 99 12.00 -2.29 -12.40
CA PHE A 99 12.38 -0.89 -12.56
C PHE A 99 13.90 -0.73 -12.81
N GLU A 100 14.72 -1.47 -12.06
CA GLU A 100 16.19 -1.47 -12.27
C GLU A 100 16.54 -1.95 -13.67
N LYS A 101 15.94 -3.01 -14.17
CA LYS A 101 16.18 -3.50 -15.52
C LYS A 101 15.74 -2.50 -16.57
N ALA A 102 14.53 -1.93 -16.43
CA ALA A 102 14.06 -0.89 -17.33
C ALA A 102 15.02 0.32 -17.37
N ARG A 103 15.57 0.71 -16.21
CA ARG A 103 16.56 1.78 -16.09
C ARG A 103 17.88 1.43 -16.80
N LYS A 104 18.41 0.23 -16.57
CA LYS A 104 19.66 -0.23 -17.18
C LYS A 104 19.57 -0.35 -18.69
N THR A 105 18.47 -0.88 -19.19
CA THR A 105 18.24 -1.06 -20.62
C THR A 105 17.68 0.19 -21.32
N LYS A 106 17.33 1.23 -20.56
CA LYS A 106 16.63 2.44 -21.02
C LYS A 106 15.29 2.14 -21.72
N ASN A 107 14.71 0.97 -21.43
CA ASN A 107 13.43 0.56 -21.98
C ASN A 107 12.27 0.91 -21.00
N TYR A 108 11.93 2.17 -20.94
CA TYR A 108 10.87 2.66 -20.06
C TYR A 108 9.47 2.42 -20.65
N SER A 109 9.36 2.08 -21.94
CA SER A 109 8.07 1.84 -22.59
C SER A 109 7.32 0.68 -21.95
N VAL A 110 8.02 -0.33 -21.45
CA VAL A 110 7.44 -1.47 -20.76
C VAL A 110 6.69 -1.07 -19.49
N LEU A 111 7.18 -0.05 -18.77
CA LEU A 111 6.56 0.46 -17.54
C LEU A 111 5.31 1.31 -17.80
N HIS A 112 5.13 1.80 -19.04
CA HIS A 112 4.01 2.65 -19.44
C HIS A 112 3.03 1.93 -20.36
N SER A 113 3.29 0.66 -20.72
CA SER A 113 2.36 -0.13 -21.52
C SER A 113 1.11 -0.50 -20.72
N ILE A 114 -0.03 -0.59 -21.41
CA ILE A 114 -1.24 -1.11 -20.79
C ILE A 114 -1.01 -2.59 -20.49
N LEU A 115 -0.99 -2.94 -19.22
CA LEU A 115 -0.75 -4.31 -18.77
C LEU A 115 -2.02 -5.15 -18.94
N ASN A 116 -1.84 -6.31 -19.57
CA ASN A 116 -2.88 -7.31 -19.81
C ASN A 116 -2.33 -8.73 -19.72
N GLU A 117 -3.16 -9.75 -19.94
CA GLU A 117 -2.74 -11.15 -19.84
C GLU A 117 -1.69 -11.56 -20.88
N ASP A 118 -1.65 -10.87 -22.02
CA ASP A 118 -0.74 -11.23 -23.12
C ASP A 118 0.68 -10.71 -22.88
N ASN A 119 0.82 -9.53 -22.25
CA ASN A 119 2.13 -8.89 -22.07
C ASN A 119 2.69 -8.99 -20.65
N ILE A 120 1.91 -9.48 -19.65
CA ILE A 120 2.42 -9.65 -18.28
C ILE A 120 3.62 -10.61 -18.21
N ALA A 121 3.70 -11.59 -19.12
CA ALA A 121 4.82 -12.52 -19.17
C ALA A 121 6.14 -11.81 -19.47
N GLU A 122 6.15 -10.75 -20.29
CA GLU A 122 7.31 -9.92 -20.56
C GLU A 122 7.81 -9.24 -19.28
N ILE A 123 6.89 -8.65 -18.50
CA ILE A 123 7.22 -8.01 -17.21
C ILE A 123 7.84 -9.01 -16.25
N ILE A 124 7.25 -10.21 -16.12
CA ILE A 124 7.75 -11.26 -15.25
C ILE A 124 9.16 -11.71 -15.67
N SER A 125 9.41 -11.82 -16.98
CA SER A 125 10.73 -12.21 -17.51
C SER A 125 11.82 -11.21 -17.16
N MET A 126 11.48 -9.96 -16.90
CA MET A 126 12.45 -8.93 -16.49
C MET A 126 13.05 -9.18 -15.10
N GLU A 127 12.36 -9.89 -14.21
CA GLU A 127 12.90 -10.25 -12.91
C GLU A 127 13.95 -11.36 -12.99
N TYR A 128 13.73 -12.36 -13.86
CA TYR A 128 14.53 -13.59 -13.88
C TYR A 128 15.94 -13.46 -14.47
N ASP A 129 16.31 -12.35 -15.07
CA ASP A 129 17.64 -12.17 -15.65
C ASP A 129 18.75 -11.80 -14.63
N LYS A 130 18.57 -12.13 -13.35
CA LYS A 130 19.59 -11.85 -12.30
C LYS A 130 20.79 -12.79 -12.30
N GLU A 131 20.78 -13.88 -13.06
CA GLU A 131 21.81 -14.94 -13.00
C GLU A 131 22.81 -14.91 -14.18
N ASN A 132 23.03 -13.75 -14.82
CA ASN A 132 24.13 -13.62 -15.79
C ASN A 132 24.92 -12.35 -15.59
#